data_563dc838fe97489ad27b3b58c65cc74c
#
_entry.id   563dc838fe97489ad27b3b58c65cc74c
#
_cell.length_a   1.000
_cell.length_b   1.000
_cell.length_c   1.000
_cell.angle_alpha   90.00
_cell.angle_beta   90.00
_cell.angle_gamma   90.00
#
_symmetry.space_group_name_H-M   'P 1'
#
loop_
_entity.id
_entity.type
_entity.pdbx_description
1 polymer ?
#
loop_
_entity_poly.entity_id
_entity_poly.type
_entity_poly.pdbx_seq_one_letter_code
_entity_poly.pdbx_strand_id
1 'polypeptide(L)'
;TVEALTGWGVRFRIDPVLEPIGFGFAPSLGRYLEVRRRYPGAEMLMGVGNLTELTDADSAGLNVLLLGFCQEVGVRSVLTTEVINWCRSCVRELDLARRLVWYACRERTLPKRLEPDLVLLRDPKLRAHGEAALDELAARVSDRNFRLFAEGGELHAINGRMHLRGADPFALFEQMRQREDIDPAHAFYLGYELAKAVTALTLGKNYTQDQVMRWGFLTRPEESHRGKVGEPGE
;
A
#
# COMPACT_ATOMS: atom_id res chain seq x y z
N THR A 1 12.66 -16.42 38.06
CA THR A 1 13.65 -16.05 37.00
C THR A 1 13.84 -14.53 36.95
N VAL A 2 12.77 -13.70 36.87
CA VAL A 2 12.88 -12.23 36.82
C VAL A 2 13.62 -11.69 38.05
N GLU A 3 13.21 -12.12 39.24
CA GLU A 3 13.84 -11.70 40.53
C GLU A 3 15.33 -12.08 40.58
N ALA A 4 15.67 -13.30 40.14
CA ALA A 4 17.07 -13.75 40.11
C ALA A 4 17.93 -12.88 39.19
N LEU A 5 17.47 -12.63 37.94
CA LEU A 5 18.18 -11.78 36.98
C LEU A 5 18.33 -10.35 37.49
N THR A 6 17.30 -9.81 38.12
CA THR A 6 17.34 -8.49 38.75
C THR A 6 18.35 -8.46 39.87
N GLY A 7 18.35 -9.48 40.74
CA GLY A 7 19.31 -9.60 41.84
C GLY A 7 20.77 -9.73 41.37
N TRP A 8 20.99 -10.28 40.18
CA TRP A 8 22.31 -10.38 39.57
C TRP A 8 22.73 -9.14 38.78
N GLY A 9 21.87 -8.12 38.69
CA GLY A 9 22.14 -6.90 37.93
C GLY A 9 22.18 -7.11 36.40
N VAL A 10 21.63 -8.21 35.89
CA VAL A 10 21.62 -8.54 34.46
C VAL A 10 20.54 -7.71 33.75
N ARG A 11 20.91 -7.06 32.65
CA ARG A 11 19.92 -6.40 31.78
C ARG A 11 19.19 -7.44 30.95
N PHE A 12 17.87 -7.43 30.99
CA PHE A 12 17.03 -8.34 30.22
C PHE A 12 15.75 -7.66 29.73
N ARG A 13 15.12 -8.26 28.75
CA ARG A 13 13.74 -7.95 28.31
C ARG A 13 12.87 -9.17 28.51
N ILE A 14 11.64 -8.96 28.92
CA ILE A 14 10.66 -10.03 29.09
C ILE A 14 9.91 -10.18 27.78
N ASP A 15 9.95 -11.37 27.19
CA ASP A 15 9.09 -11.78 26.08
C ASP A 15 8.02 -12.76 26.59
N PRO A 16 6.77 -12.34 26.74
CA PRO A 16 5.67 -13.23 27.09
C PRO A 16 5.31 -14.25 26.01
N VAL A 17 5.94 -14.17 24.86
CA VAL A 17 5.75 -14.98 23.64
C VAL A 17 4.40 -14.78 23.01
N LEU A 18 4.38 -14.13 21.84
CA LEU A 18 3.19 -14.03 21.00
C LEU A 18 2.96 -15.38 20.31
N GLU A 19 1.78 -15.97 20.50
CA GLU A 19 1.42 -17.23 19.85
C GLU A 19 0.69 -16.98 18.51
N PRO A 20 0.81 -17.90 17.55
CA PRO A 20 0.04 -17.81 16.30
C PRO A 20 -1.46 -18.02 16.51
N ILE A 21 -2.25 -17.59 15.52
CA ILE A 21 -3.70 -17.85 15.50
C ILE A 21 -3.94 -19.36 15.49
N GLY A 22 -4.89 -19.81 16.31
CA GLY A 22 -5.18 -21.23 16.50
C GLY A 22 -4.35 -21.91 17.60
N PHE A 23 -3.24 -21.30 18.02
CA PHE A 23 -2.32 -21.84 19.04
C PHE A 23 -2.23 -20.99 20.30
N GLY A 24 -3.19 -20.11 20.53
CA GLY A 24 -3.26 -19.30 21.74
C GLY A 24 -2.95 -17.81 21.53
N PHE A 25 -3.18 -17.26 20.37
CA PHE A 25 -2.97 -15.84 20.08
C PHE A 25 -3.62 -14.91 21.10
N ALA A 26 -4.93 -15.02 21.32
CA ALA A 26 -5.65 -14.14 22.25
C ALA A 26 -5.17 -14.28 23.71
N PRO A 27 -5.01 -15.50 24.30
CA PRO A 27 -4.38 -15.65 25.60
C PRO A 27 -2.96 -15.08 25.66
N SER A 28 -2.18 -15.15 24.58
CA SER A 28 -0.83 -14.60 24.55
C SER A 28 -0.81 -13.08 24.73
N LEU A 29 -1.74 -12.35 24.11
CA LEU A 29 -1.91 -10.91 24.35
C LEU A 29 -2.23 -10.62 25.82
N GLY A 30 -3.05 -11.47 26.45
CA GLY A 30 -3.33 -11.39 27.90
C GLY A 30 -2.08 -11.53 28.75
N ARG A 31 -1.11 -12.39 28.36
CA ARG A 31 0.18 -12.54 29.06
C ARG A 31 1.00 -11.24 29.03
N TYR A 32 1.00 -10.50 27.93
CA TYR A 32 1.68 -9.18 27.86
C TYR A 32 1.07 -8.19 28.84
N LEU A 33 -0.25 -8.13 28.95
CA LEU A 33 -0.96 -7.29 29.91
C LEU A 33 -0.63 -7.68 31.35
N GLU A 34 -0.64 -8.98 31.65
CA GLU A 34 -0.31 -9.48 32.99
C GLU A 34 1.15 -9.22 33.36
N VAL A 35 2.11 -9.41 32.44
CA VAL A 35 3.52 -9.09 32.67
C VAL A 35 3.68 -7.59 32.94
N ARG A 36 3.03 -6.72 32.19
CA ARG A 36 3.07 -5.29 32.42
C ARG A 36 2.50 -4.91 33.78
N ARG A 37 1.37 -5.52 34.16
CA ARG A 37 0.76 -5.30 35.49
C ARG A 37 1.68 -5.75 36.61
N ARG A 38 2.34 -6.91 36.47
CA ARG A 38 3.19 -7.50 37.47
C ARG A 38 4.55 -6.81 37.59
N TYR A 39 5.09 -6.36 36.45
CA TYR A 39 6.42 -5.74 36.36
C TYR A 39 6.30 -4.39 35.57
N PRO A 40 5.75 -3.33 36.20
CA PRO A 40 5.46 -2.06 35.53
C PRO A 40 6.68 -1.39 34.87
N GLY A 41 7.87 -1.56 35.49
CA GLY A 41 9.13 -0.97 35.00
C GLY A 41 9.94 -1.86 34.07
N ALA A 42 9.53 -3.11 33.82
CA ALA A 42 10.33 -4.04 33.03
C ALA A 42 10.30 -3.65 31.52
N GLU A 43 11.46 -3.78 30.88
CA GLU A 43 11.50 -3.76 29.41
C GLU A 43 10.89 -5.04 28.85
N MET A 44 10.09 -4.88 27.79
CA MET A 44 9.39 -5.99 27.14
C MET A 44 9.72 -6.04 25.67
N LEU A 45 9.72 -7.26 25.13
CA LEU A 45 9.89 -7.59 23.71
C LEU A 45 8.65 -8.33 23.22
N MET A 46 8.31 -8.15 21.95
CA MET A 46 7.32 -8.97 21.24
C MET A 46 7.91 -9.50 19.94
N GLY A 47 7.89 -10.81 19.74
CA GLY A 47 8.20 -11.46 18.47
C GLY A 47 6.98 -11.42 17.54
N VAL A 48 6.89 -10.43 16.65
CA VAL A 48 5.71 -10.28 15.77
C VAL A 48 5.72 -11.28 14.62
N GLY A 49 6.87 -11.84 14.27
CA GLY A 49 7.01 -12.85 13.21
C GLY A 49 6.13 -14.09 13.42
N ASN A 50 5.87 -14.48 14.67
CA ASN A 50 4.96 -15.58 14.97
C ASN A 50 3.52 -15.37 14.48
N LEU A 51 3.13 -14.14 14.21
CA LEU A 51 1.83 -13.84 13.60
C LEU A 51 1.98 -13.51 12.12
N THR A 52 2.89 -12.63 11.75
CA THR A 52 3.02 -12.16 10.37
C THR A 52 3.50 -13.25 9.40
N GLU A 53 4.45 -14.09 9.81
CA GLU A 53 4.97 -15.18 8.98
C GLU A 53 4.04 -16.40 8.93
N LEU A 54 3.18 -16.59 9.92
CA LEU A 54 2.32 -17.76 10.08
C LEU A 54 0.84 -17.45 9.78
N THR A 55 0.57 -16.32 9.13
CA THR A 55 -0.79 -15.94 8.73
C THR A 55 -0.78 -15.48 7.27
N ASP A 56 -1.55 -16.16 6.41
CA ASP A 56 -1.68 -15.83 4.99
C ASP A 56 -2.50 -14.52 4.82
N ALA A 57 -1.88 -13.39 5.13
CA ALA A 57 -2.44 -12.06 5.03
C ALA A 57 -1.34 -11.01 4.85
N ASP A 58 -1.69 -9.88 4.20
CA ASP A 58 -0.76 -8.75 4.08
C ASP A 58 -0.27 -8.28 5.45
N SER A 59 1.04 -8.22 5.63
CA SER A 59 1.69 -7.97 6.92
C SER A 59 1.51 -6.54 7.44
N ALA A 60 1.32 -5.54 6.57
CA ALA A 60 1.24 -4.14 6.97
C ALA A 60 0.13 -3.86 7.99
N GLY A 61 -1.07 -4.39 7.77
CA GLY A 61 -2.20 -4.24 8.71
C GLY A 61 -1.96 -4.95 10.03
N LEU A 62 -1.37 -6.15 9.99
CA LEU A 62 -0.99 -6.91 11.20
C LEU A 62 0.05 -6.16 12.01
N ASN A 63 1.08 -5.63 11.36
CA ASN A 63 2.13 -4.84 11.99
C ASN A 63 1.58 -3.58 12.65
N VAL A 64 0.67 -2.84 12.00
CA VAL A 64 0.02 -1.66 12.61
C VAL A 64 -0.75 -2.05 13.87
N LEU A 65 -1.55 -3.12 13.82
CA LEU A 65 -2.36 -3.57 14.95
C LEU A 65 -1.50 -4.02 16.13
N LEU A 66 -0.45 -4.83 15.86
CA LEU A 66 0.47 -5.31 16.88
C LEU A 66 1.27 -4.17 17.50
N LEU A 67 1.73 -3.19 16.70
CA LEU A 67 2.44 -2.03 17.24
C LEU A 67 1.53 -1.07 17.99
N GLY A 68 0.24 -0.97 17.63
CA GLY A 68 -0.77 -0.29 18.43
C GLY A 68 -0.86 -0.90 19.82
N PHE A 69 -1.03 -2.22 19.90
CA PHE A 69 -1.00 -2.94 21.16
C PHE A 69 0.32 -2.73 21.93
N CYS A 70 1.47 -2.87 21.28
CA CYS A 70 2.78 -2.65 21.87
C CYS A 70 2.91 -1.24 22.47
N GLN A 71 2.46 -0.22 21.73
CA GLN A 71 2.53 1.17 22.16
C GLN A 71 1.68 1.42 23.40
N GLU A 72 0.46 0.91 23.45
CA GLU A 72 -0.46 1.09 24.56
C GLU A 72 -0.04 0.31 25.80
N VAL A 73 0.53 -0.88 25.63
CA VAL A 73 1.04 -1.72 26.75
C VAL A 73 2.44 -1.30 27.20
N GLY A 74 3.16 -0.52 26.38
CA GLY A 74 4.53 -0.09 26.68
C GLY A 74 5.60 -1.13 26.32
N VAL A 75 5.32 -2.03 25.36
CA VAL A 75 6.33 -2.90 24.76
C VAL A 75 7.16 -2.07 23.80
N ARG A 76 8.48 -1.93 24.06
CA ARG A 76 9.34 -1.01 23.31
C ARG A 76 10.29 -1.69 22.35
N SER A 77 10.27 -3.01 22.29
CA SER A 77 11.10 -3.79 21.38
C SER A 77 10.24 -4.79 20.66
N VAL A 78 10.47 -4.92 19.35
CA VAL A 78 9.86 -5.96 18.52
C VAL A 78 10.92 -6.72 17.77
N LEU A 79 10.67 -8.00 17.53
CA LEU A 79 11.48 -8.86 16.68
C LEU A 79 10.61 -9.32 15.52
N THR A 80 11.12 -9.16 14.30
CA THR A 80 10.47 -9.64 13.07
C THR A 80 11.45 -10.33 12.16
N THR A 81 10.94 -11.05 11.19
CA THR A 81 11.67 -11.69 10.09
C THR A 81 11.04 -11.27 8.76
N GLU A 82 11.75 -11.49 7.65
CA GLU A 82 11.32 -11.20 6.29
C GLU A 82 11.54 -12.45 5.40
N VAL A 83 11.05 -13.62 5.87
CA VAL A 83 11.28 -14.90 5.20
C VAL A 83 10.22 -15.18 4.16
N ILE A 84 8.93 -15.15 4.55
CA ILE A 84 7.82 -15.43 3.65
C ILE A 84 7.56 -14.25 2.69
N ASN A 85 7.00 -14.53 1.51
CA ASN A 85 6.88 -13.51 0.46
C ASN A 85 6.10 -12.25 0.86
N TRP A 86 5.00 -12.38 1.59
CA TRP A 86 4.19 -11.24 2.05
C TRP A 86 4.78 -10.48 3.24
N CYS A 87 5.87 -10.99 3.84
CA CYS A 87 6.59 -10.35 4.95
C CYS A 87 7.90 -9.66 4.54
N ARG A 88 8.25 -9.65 3.25
CA ARG A 88 9.53 -9.08 2.76
C ARG A 88 9.75 -7.60 3.01
N SER A 89 8.74 -6.90 3.49
CA SER A 89 8.80 -5.49 3.85
C SER A 89 8.51 -5.22 5.33
N CYS A 90 8.40 -6.25 6.16
CA CYS A 90 7.99 -6.16 7.56
C CYS A 90 8.83 -5.18 8.38
N VAL A 91 10.14 -5.13 8.20
CA VAL A 91 11.01 -4.19 8.92
C VAL A 91 10.62 -2.75 8.61
N ARG A 92 10.37 -2.44 7.33
CA ARG A 92 9.97 -1.09 6.93
C ARG A 92 8.55 -0.76 7.34
N GLU A 93 7.64 -1.72 7.26
CA GLU A 93 6.27 -1.58 7.74
C GLU A 93 6.24 -1.26 9.23
N LEU A 94 7.03 -1.97 10.04
CA LEU A 94 7.16 -1.72 11.47
C LEU A 94 7.74 -0.33 11.76
N ASP A 95 8.71 0.15 10.98
CA ASP A 95 9.24 1.51 11.15
C ASP A 95 8.18 2.58 10.90
N LEU A 96 7.36 2.43 9.85
CA LEU A 96 6.24 3.35 9.57
C LEU A 96 5.14 3.20 10.62
N ALA A 97 4.76 1.97 10.96
CA ALA A 97 3.70 1.68 11.93
C ALA A 97 4.03 2.23 13.32
N ARG A 98 5.29 2.09 13.82
CA ARG A 98 5.66 2.64 15.12
C ARG A 98 5.52 4.16 15.19
N ARG A 99 5.83 4.85 14.10
CA ARG A 99 5.67 6.32 14.02
C ARG A 99 4.20 6.69 14.05
N LEU A 100 3.38 6.00 13.25
CA LEU A 100 1.94 6.20 13.18
C LEU A 100 1.27 6.01 14.55
N VAL A 101 1.49 4.85 15.19
CA VAL A 101 0.85 4.53 16.47
C VAL A 101 1.39 5.38 17.62
N TRP A 102 2.70 5.69 17.62
CA TRP A 102 3.29 6.59 18.61
C TRP A 102 2.64 7.98 18.55
N TYR A 103 2.50 8.54 17.33
CA TYR A 103 1.85 9.84 17.14
C TYR A 103 0.39 9.80 17.58
N ALA A 104 -0.35 8.78 17.14
CA ALA A 104 -1.76 8.62 17.48
C ALA A 104 -1.99 8.55 19.00
N CYS A 105 -1.19 7.75 19.71
CA CYS A 105 -1.29 7.62 21.17
C CYS A 105 -0.89 8.91 21.89
N ARG A 106 0.19 9.56 21.45
CA ARG A 106 0.68 10.80 22.05
C ARG A 106 -0.31 11.96 21.89
N GLU A 107 -0.80 12.17 20.67
CA GLU A 107 -1.70 13.27 20.35
C GLU A 107 -3.19 12.92 20.59
N ARG A 108 -3.48 11.70 21.06
CA ARG A 108 -4.83 11.17 21.27
C ARG A 108 -5.74 11.36 20.04
N THR A 109 -5.20 11.06 18.88
CA THR A 109 -5.90 11.15 17.59
C THR A 109 -6.01 9.79 16.93
N LEU A 110 -6.97 9.66 16.01
CA LEU A 110 -7.10 8.41 15.23
C LEU A 110 -5.92 8.29 14.24
N PRO A 111 -5.34 7.08 14.06
CA PRO A 111 -4.27 6.83 13.10
C PRO A 111 -4.80 6.80 11.66
N LYS A 112 -5.48 7.88 11.24
CA LYS A 112 -6.14 8.02 9.95
C LYS A 112 -5.63 9.25 9.22
N ARG A 113 -5.28 9.11 7.94
CA ARG A 113 -4.76 10.19 7.07
C ARG A 113 -3.42 10.77 7.51
N LEU A 114 -2.63 10.00 8.25
CA LEU A 114 -1.33 10.40 8.78
C LEU A 114 -0.17 9.73 8.02
N GLU A 115 -0.29 8.44 7.72
CA GLU A 115 0.73 7.64 7.04
C GLU A 115 0.09 6.84 5.91
N PRO A 116 0.02 7.41 4.70
CA PRO A 116 -0.64 6.75 3.56
C PRO A 116 0.15 5.57 3.00
N ASP A 117 1.46 5.51 3.23
CA ASP A 117 2.33 4.51 2.63
C ASP A 117 2.12 3.09 3.18
N LEU A 118 1.44 2.95 4.34
CA LEU A 118 1.00 1.66 4.86
C LEU A 118 -0.26 1.10 4.16
N VAL A 119 -0.91 1.89 3.29
CA VAL A 119 -2.02 1.43 2.46
C VAL A 119 -1.46 1.02 1.11
N LEU A 120 -1.19 -0.27 0.91
CA LEU A 120 -0.44 -0.78 -0.23
C LEU A 120 -1.34 -1.13 -1.43
N LEU A 121 -2.44 -1.83 -1.18
CA LEU A 121 -3.29 -2.37 -2.25
C LEU A 121 -4.23 -1.31 -2.83
N ARG A 122 -4.82 -0.45 -2.01
CA ARG A 122 -5.79 0.57 -2.39
C ARG A 122 -5.25 1.97 -2.13
N ASP A 123 -5.77 2.96 -2.83
CA ASP A 123 -5.46 4.34 -2.49
C ASP A 123 -6.37 4.84 -1.35
N PRO A 124 -5.86 5.65 -0.43
CA PRO A 124 -6.65 6.20 0.68
C PRO A 124 -7.83 7.06 0.22
N LYS A 125 -7.73 7.65 -0.96
CA LYS A 125 -8.78 8.46 -1.58
C LYS A 125 -8.73 8.33 -3.09
N LEU A 126 -9.84 7.93 -3.68
CA LEU A 126 -10.02 7.99 -5.13
C LEU A 126 -10.35 9.42 -5.57
N ARG A 127 -9.77 9.82 -6.69
CA ARG A 127 -10.03 11.08 -7.40
C ARG A 127 -10.86 10.75 -8.62
N ALA A 128 -11.88 11.53 -8.87
CA ALA A 128 -12.67 11.46 -10.09
C ALA A 128 -12.77 12.88 -10.67
N HIS A 129 -12.66 12.98 -11.98
CA HIS A 129 -12.93 14.22 -12.70
C HIS A 129 -14.44 14.45 -12.78
N GLY A 130 -15.20 13.38 -12.91
CA GLY A 130 -16.63 13.39 -13.15
C GLY A 130 -16.97 13.46 -14.64
N GLU A 131 -18.10 12.86 -15.04
CA GLU A 131 -18.52 12.72 -16.42
C GLU A 131 -18.57 14.06 -17.17
N ALA A 132 -19.16 15.09 -16.54
CA ALA A 132 -19.25 16.42 -17.15
C ALA A 132 -17.87 17.05 -17.47
N ALA A 133 -16.87 16.85 -16.59
CA ALA A 133 -15.52 17.37 -16.83
C ALA A 133 -14.79 16.59 -17.94
N LEU A 134 -15.03 15.28 -18.05
CA LEU A 134 -14.49 14.47 -19.15
C LEU A 134 -15.12 14.83 -20.49
N ASP A 135 -16.42 15.12 -20.52
CA ASP A 135 -17.12 15.59 -21.72
C ASP A 135 -16.65 16.99 -22.14
N GLU A 136 -16.45 17.89 -21.18
CA GLU A 136 -15.86 19.22 -21.45
C GLU A 136 -14.43 19.09 -22.00
N LEU A 137 -13.62 18.19 -21.43
CA LEU A 137 -12.29 17.90 -21.93
C LEU A 137 -12.34 17.37 -23.37
N ALA A 138 -13.23 16.42 -23.67
CA ALA A 138 -13.42 15.88 -24.99
C ALA A 138 -13.78 16.96 -26.04
N ALA A 139 -14.61 17.92 -25.65
CA ALA A 139 -14.98 19.04 -26.52
C ALA A 139 -13.81 20.02 -26.79
N ARG A 140 -12.82 20.07 -25.93
CA ARG A 140 -11.66 21.02 -26.00
C ARG A 140 -10.42 20.42 -26.64
N VAL A 141 -10.27 19.10 -26.61
CA VAL A 141 -9.14 18.40 -27.22
C VAL A 141 -9.24 18.49 -28.74
N SER A 142 -8.16 18.83 -29.44
CA SER A 142 -8.11 18.98 -30.89
C SER A 142 -7.16 18.01 -31.59
N ASP A 143 -6.22 17.40 -30.83
CA ASP A 143 -5.23 16.46 -31.38
C ASP A 143 -5.76 15.01 -31.38
N ARG A 144 -5.02 14.11 -32.04
CA ARG A 144 -5.39 12.70 -32.19
C ARG A 144 -4.86 11.79 -31.11
N ASN A 145 -4.03 12.31 -30.17
CA ASN A 145 -3.47 11.48 -29.11
C ASN A 145 -4.54 11.12 -28.09
N PHE A 146 -4.62 9.83 -27.74
CA PHE A 146 -5.56 9.38 -26.74
C PHE A 146 -5.14 9.76 -25.34
N ARG A 147 -6.08 10.31 -24.61
CA ARG A 147 -6.01 10.53 -23.15
C ARG A 147 -6.89 9.50 -22.49
N LEU A 148 -6.27 8.69 -21.63
CA LEU A 148 -6.95 7.60 -20.96
C LEU A 148 -7.27 7.99 -19.52
N PHE A 149 -8.48 7.65 -19.09
CA PHE A 149 -8.94 7.83 -17.71
C PHE A 149 -9.60 6.55 -17.21
N ALA A 150 -9.64 6.39 -15.90
CA ALA A 150 -10.24 5.25 -15.22
C ALA A 150 -11.02 5.77 -14.01
N GLU A 151 -12.33 5.85 -14.12
CA GLU A 151 -13.20 6.32 -13.03
C GLU A 151 -14.64 5.82 -13.23
N GLY A 152 -15.46 5.87 -12.17
CA GLY A 152 -16.85 5.44 -12.26
C GLY A 152 -17.06 3.95 -12.59
N GLY A 153 -15.99 3.13 -12.53
CA GLY A 153 -16.02 1.72 -12.94
C GLY A 153 -15.78 1.52 -14.45
N GLU A 154 -15.46 2.57 -15.19
CA GLU A 154 -15.24 2.54 -16.64
C GLU A 154 -13.87 3.13 -17.02
N LEU A 155 -13.39 2.71 -18.17
CA LEU A 155 -12.28 3.29 -18.90
C LEU A 155 -12.79 4.34 -19.85
N HIS A 156 -12.08 5.45 -19.98
CA HIS A 156 -12.39 6.48 -20.95
C HIS A 156 -11.18 6.70 -21.85
N ALA A 157 -11.41 6.82 -23.17
CA ALA A 157 -10.41 7.17 -24.15
C ALA A 157 -10.88 8.38 -24.94
N ILE A 158 -10.16 9.50 -24.79
CA ILE A 158 -10.54 10.82 -25.33
C ILE A 158 -9.46 11.32 -26.29
N ASN A 159 -9.84 11.73 -27.48
CA ASN A 159 -9.03 12.53 -28.39
C ASN A 159 -9.87 13.62 -29.06
N GLY A 160 -9.29 14.40 -29.98
CA GLY A 160 -9.99 15.50 -30.69
C GLY A 160 -11.15 15.09 -31.58
N ARG A 161 -11.49 13.82 -31.68
CA ARG A 161 -12.56 13.31 -32.52
C ARG A 161 -13.59 12.48 -31.79
N MET A 162 -13.24 11.97 -30.62
CA MET A 162 -14.11 11.02 -29.93
C MET A 162 -13.88 10.95 -28.43
N HIS A 163 -14.94 10.60 -27.72
CA HIS A 163 -14.92 10.14 -26.35
C HIS A 163 -15.51 8.74 -26.30
N LEU A 164 -14.65 7.74 -26.12
CA LEU A 164 -15.04 6.34 -26.01
C LEU A 164 -15.02 5.94 -24.54
N ARG A 165 -15.92 5.05 -24.15
CA ARG A 165 -15.98 4.51 -22.78
C ARG A 165 -16.43 3.06 -22.79
N GLY A 166 -15.99 2.32 -21.77
CA GLY A 166 -16.36 0.92 -21.55
C GLY A 166 -15.53 0.28 -20.45
N ALA A 167 -16.04 -0.82 -19.91
CA ALA A 167 -15.35 -1.57 -18.86
C ALA A 167 -14.31 -2.56 -19.40
N ASP A 168 -14.47 -3.01 -20.65
CA ASP A 168 -13.57 -3.97 -21.29
C ASP A 168 -12.49 -3.23 -22.09
N PRO A 169 -11.19 -3.35 -21.71
CA PRO A 169 -10.09 -2.70 -22.39
C PRO A 169 -9.89 -3.18 -23.83
N PHE A 170 -10.18 -4.45 -24.12
CA PHE A 170 -10.04 -5.01 -25.47
C PHE A 170 -11.11 -4.44 -26.42
N ALA A 171 -12.37 -4.42 -25.94
CA ALA A 171 -13.46 -3.83 -26.71
C ALA A 171 -13.26 -2.32 -26.92
N LEU A 172 -12.76 -1.62 -25.91
CA LEU A 172 -12.42 -0.19 -26.00
C LEU A 172 -11.29 0.05 -27.01
N PHE A 173 -10.21 -0.72 -26.94
CA PHE A 173 -9.08 -0.61 -27.87
C PHE A 173 -9.50 -0.92 -29.32
N GLU A 174 -10.35 -1.93 -29.53
CA GLU A 174 -10.87 -2.24 -30.85
C GLU A 174 -11.67 -1.07 -31.44
N GLN A 175 -12.49 -0.38 -30.64
CA GLN A 175 -13.19 0.83 -31.07
C GLN A 175 -12.24 1.99 -31.43
N MET A 176 -11.13 2.14 -30.68
CA MET A 176 -10.10 3.12 -30.98
C MET A 176 -9.42 2.83 -32.31
N ARG A 177 -9.02 1.57 -32.55
CA ARG A 177 -8.35 1.09 -33.76
C ARG A 177 -9.22 1.19 -35.01
N GLN A 178 -10.52 1.01 -34.89
CA GLN A 178 -11.45 1.15 -36.00
C GLN A 178 -11.62 2.60 -36.47
N ARG A 179 -11.28 3.59 -35.64
CA ARG A 179 -11.54 5.00 -35.90
C ARG A 179 -10.26 5.84 -36.08
N GLU A 180 -9.13 5.34 -35.65
CA GLU A 180 -7.83 5.96 -35.81
C GLU A 180 -6.80 4.94 -36.29
N ASP A 181 -5.89 5.39 -37.15
CA ASP A 181 -4.73 4.60 -37.54
C ASP A 181 -3.69 4.62 -36.39
N ILE A 182 -3.51 3.48 -35.76
CA ILE A 182 -2.64 3.30 -34.59
C ILE A 182 -1.50 2.38 -35.03
N ASP A 183 -0.28 2.93 -35.07
CA ASP A 183 0.90 2.14 -35.38
C ASP A 183 1.23 1.13 -34.25
N PRO A 184 2.04 0.10 -34.51
CA PRO A 184 2.33 -0.95 -33.54
C PRO A 184 2.96 -0.47 -32.22
N ALA A 185 3.81 0.57 -32.25
CA ALA A 185 4.44 1.10 -31.06
C ALA A 185 3.42 1.84 -30.18
N HIS A 186 2.57 2.63 -30.82
CA HIS A 186 1.47 3.31 -30.12
C HIS A 186 0.42 2.31 -29.62
N ALA A 187 0.12 1.25 -30.38
CA ALA A 187 -0.77 0.16 -29.92
C ALA A 187 -0.25 -0.51 -28.65
N PHE A 188 1.05 -0.82 -28.59
CA PHE A 188 1.67 -1.39 -27.39
C PHE A 188 1.57 -0.43 -26.18
N TYR A 189 1.89 0.84 -26.39
CA TYR A 189 1.77 1.88 -25.36
C TYR A 189 0.34 1.99 -24.82
N LEU A 190 -0.67 2.09 -25.69
CA LEU A 190 -2.08 2.17 -25.29
C LEU A 190 -2.53 0.91 -24.57
N GLY A 191 -2.10 -0.27 -25.02
CA GLY A 191 -2.39 -1.55 -24.34
C GLY A 191 -1.80 -1.60 -22.94
N TYR A 192 -0.57 -1.14 -22.77
CA TYR A 192 0.09 -1.04 -21.45
C TYR A 192 -0.66 -0.08 -20.52
N GLU A 193 -1.02 1.10 -21.00
CA GLU A 193 -1.77 2.08 -20.23
C GLU A 193 -3.19 1.60 -19.88
N LEU A 194 -3.89 0.94 -20.81
CA LEU A 194 -5.19 0.34 -20.54
C LEU A 194 -5.10 -0.76 -19.48
N ALA A 195 -4.06 -1.59 -19.52
CA ALA A 195 -3.83 -2.61 -18.49
C ALA A 195 -3.64 -1.98 -17.09
N LYS A 196 -2.88 -0.88 -16.99
CA LYS A 196 -2.73 -0.10 -15.74
C LYS A 196 -4.07 0.48 -15.28
N ALA A 197 -4.84 1.04 -16.21
CA ALA A 197 -6.14 1.65 -15.92
C ALA A 197 -7.16 0.62 -15.38
N VAL A 198 -7.25 -0.56 -15.99
CA VAL A 198 -8.07 -1.69 -15.50
C VAL A 198 -7.62 -2.15 -14.13
N THR A 199 -6.31 -2.29 -13.93
CA THR A 199 -5.76 -2.68 -12.62
C THR A 199 -6.13 -1.64 -11.56
N ALA A 200 -6.07 -0.35 -11.89
CA ALA A 200 -6.48 0.71 -10.98
C ALA A 200 -7.97 0.62 -10.61
N LEU A 201 -8.86 0.41 -11.57
CA LEU A 201 -10.28 0.21 -11.30
C LEU A 201 -10.53 -1.02 -10.41
N THR A 202 -9.88 -2.14 -10.73
CA THR A 202 -10.05 -3.41 -9.99
C THR A 202 -9.61 -3.29 -8.54
N LEU A 203 -8.53 -2.58 -8.28
CA LEU A 203 -7.92 -2.49 -6.95
C LEU A 203 -8.35 -1.26 -6.16
N GLY A 204 -9.11 -0.32 -6.74
CA GLY A 204 -9.46 0.94 -6.10
C GLY A 204 -8.24 1.86 -5.95
N LYS A 205 -7.49 2.04 -7.03
CA LYS A 205 -6.35 2.95 -7.15
C LYS A 205 -6.66 4.10 -8.08
N ASN A 206 -5.94 5.21 -7.91
CA ASN A 206 -5.95 6.30 -8.86
C ASN A 206 -5.08 5.93 -10.08
N TYR A 207 -5.63 6.12 -11.26
CA TYR A 207 -4.89 6.02 -12.50
C TYR A 207 -4.56 7.41 -13.02
N THR A 208 -3.35 7.60 -13.50
CA THR A 208 -2.92 8.76 -14.28
C THR A 208 -2.03 8.25 -15.38
N GLN A 209 -2.39 8.57 -16.62
CA GLN A 209 -1.64 8.18 -17.81
C GLN A 209 -0.18 8.64 -17.72
N ASP A 210 0.76 7.83 -18.19
CA ASP A 210 2.21 8.06 -18.12
C ASP A 210 2.81 8.07 -16.69
N GLN A 211 2.04 7.74 -15.66
CA GLN A 211 2.53 7.68 -14.29
C GLN A 211 2.46 6.26 -13.73
N VAL A 212 3.43 5.91 -12.88
CA VAL A 212 3.41 4.67 -12.13
C VAL A 212 2.25 4.66 -11.14
N MET A 213 1.58 3.51 -10.99
CA MET A 213 0.62 3.33 -9.91
C MET A 213 1.34 3.30 -8.56
N ARG A 214 0.77 3.97 -7.57
CA ARG A 214 1.34 4.01 -6.23
C ARG A 214 0.96 2.77 -5.43
N TRP A 215 1.97 2.15 -4.82
CA TRP A 215 1.87 0.99 -3.93
C TRP A 215 2.47 1.33 -2.55
N GLY A 216 2.15 2.51 -2.01
CA GLY A 216 2.77 3.04 -0.82
C GLY A 216 4.30 3.09 -0.98
N PHE A 217 5.03 2.72 0.06
CA PHE A 217 6.49 2.68 0.04
C PHE A 217 7.09 1.56 -0.85
N LEU A 218 6.27 0.61 -1.34
CA LEU A 218 6.70 -0.42 -2.28
C LEU A 218 6.80 0.09 -3.73
N THR A 219 6.33 1.30 -4.00
CA THR A 219 6.38 1.89 -5.33
C THR A 219 7.83 2.05 -5.76
N ARG A 220 8.16 1.49 -6.93
CA ARG A 220 9.43 1.72 -7.60
C ARG A 220 9.23 2.80 -8.67
N PRO A 221 10.21 3.68 -8.89
CA PRO A 221 10.15 4.61 -10.01
C PRO A 221 9.98 3.82 -11.32
N GLU A 222 9.02 4.22 -12.11
CA GLU A 222 8.86 3.72 -13.48
C GLU A 222 9.74 4.57 -14.39
N GLU A 223 10.58 3.94 -15.20
CA GLU A 223 11.33 4.68 -16.20
C GLU A 223 10.38 5.23 -17.25
N SER A 224 10.41 6.55 -17.45
CA SER A 224 9.62 7.20 -18.50
C SER A 224 10.09 6.73 -19.86
N HIS A 225 9.23 6.06 -20.61
CA HIS A 225 9.54 5.68 -21.98
C HIS A 225 9.54 6.89 -22.94
N ARG A 226 8.97 8.03 -22.55
CA ARG A 226 8.98 9.27 -23.34
C ARG A 226 10.32 10.02 -23.30
N GLY A 227 11.17 9.78 -22.29
CA GLY A 227 12.46 10.46 -22.14
C GLY A 227 13.60 9.89 -22.99
N LYS A 228 13.40 8.77 -23.68
CA LYS A 228 14.47 8.12 -24.49
C LYS A 228 14.38 8.38 -25.99
N VAL A 229 13.44 9.21 -26.45
CA VAL A 229 13.38 9.62 -27.87
C VAL A 229 14.00 11.02 -27.99
N GLY A 230 15.32 11.04 -28.25
CA GLY A 230 16.04 12.17 -28.81
C GLY A 230 16.77 13.09 -27.84
N GLU A 231 17.86 12.65 -27.24
CA GLU A 231 19.04 13.52 -27.19
C GLU A 231 19.86 13.20 -28.45
N PRO A 232 20.07 14.17 -29.36
CA PRO A 232 21.07 14.00 -30.41
C PRO A 232 22.42 13.95 -29.70
N GLY A 233 23.18 12.86 -29.95
CA GLY A 233 24.49 12.67 -29.38
C GLY A 233 25.41 13.88 -29.64
N GLU A 234 26.12 14.27 -28.59
CA GLU A 234 27.35 15.02 -28.72
C GLU A 234 28.48 14.15 -29.32
#